data_960cc551999e25fb64f6163a9f319ea4
#
_entry.id   960cc551999e25fb64f6163a9f319ea4
#
_cell.length_a   1.000
_cell.length_b   1.000
_cell.length_c   1.000
_cell.angle_alpha   90.00
_cell.angle_beta   90.00
_cell.angle_gamma   90.00
#
_symmetry.space_group_name_H-M   'P 1'
#
loop_
_entity.id
_entity.type
_entity.pdbx_description
1 polymer ?
#
loop_
_entity_poly.entity_id
_entity_poly.type
_entity_poly.pdbx_seq_one_letter_code
_entity_poly.pdbx_strand_id
1 'polypeptide(L)'
;MCSRSHISFNAEKYVNKFHAKKHDHFLIPAGTIHCSSKNCMVLEISVTPYIFTFKLWNWDRLVLDGLPRPIHIEDGEKNIQWNRTTSWVKDNLVNHVEVIHDGDDYLEERTGLHELEFIETHRFTSNQITYHQTDHGFNMLNLVGTY
;
A
#
# COMPACT_ATOMS: atom_id res chain seq x y z
N MET A 1 9.16 5.06 -42.39
CA MET A 1 9.34 5.24 -40.93
C MET A 1 8.03 5.77 -40.37
N CYS A 2 7.24 4.95 -39.73
CA CYS A 2 5.97 5.37 -39.17
C CYS A 2 6.25 5.91 -37.73
N SER A 3 6.10 7.22 -37.52
CA SER A 3 6.21 7.82 -36.19
C SER A 3 5.03 7.30 -35.39
N ARG A 4 5.30 6.36 -34.48
CA ARG A 4 4.30 6.00 -33.45
C ARG A 4 4.10 7.22 -32.55
N SER A 5 2.95 7.86 -32.70
CA SER A 5 2.53 8.91 -31.79
C SER A 5 2.45 8.31 -30.38
N HIS A 6 3.34 8.75 -29.48
CA HIS A 6 3.24 8.42 -28.06
C HIS A 6 1.98 9.09 -27.50
N ILE A 7 0.89 8.34 -27.42
CA ILE A 7 -0.30 8.78 -26.71
C ILE A 7 -0.06 8.48 -25.24
N SER A 8 0.11 9.52 -24.44
CA SER A 8 0.21 9.40 -22.98
C SER A 8 -1.10 8.91 -22.38
N PHE A 9 -1.04 7.92 -21.50
CA PHE A 9 -2.21 7.40 -20.81
C PHE A 9 -2.55 8.28 -19.61
N ASN A 10 -3.74 8.88 -19.62
CA ASN A 10 -4.22 9.68 -18.50
C ASN A 10 -4.88 8.78 -17.44
N ALA A 11 -4.05 8.21 -16.56
CA ALA A 11 -4.51 7.33 -15.49
C ALA A 11 -5.49 8.01 -14.53
N GLU A 12 -5.36 9.32 -14.31
CA GLU A 12 -6.21 10.08 -13.37
C GLU A 12 -7.70 10.10 -13.75
N LYS A 13 -8.02 9.75 -14.99
CA LYS A 13 -9.42 9.57 -15.42
C LYS A 13 -10.07 8.29 -14.89
N TYR A 14 -9.26 7.31 -14.49
CA TYR A 14 -9.71 5.95 -14.19
C TYR A 14 -9.45 5.53 -12.74
N VAL A 15 -8.59 6.24 -12.03
CA VAL A 15 -8.23 5.92 -10.65
C VAL A 15 -8.47 7.12 -9.73
N ASN A 16 -8.80 6.82 -8.48
CA ASN A 16 -8.95 7.84 -7.45
C ASN A 16 -7.59 8.32 -6.94
N LYS A 17 -7.53 9.58 -6.52
CA LYS A 17 -6.39 10.14 -5.79
C LYS A 17 -6.79 10.43 -4.36
N PHE A 18 -6.03 9.87 -3.44
CA PHE A 18 -6.14 10.16 -2.01
C PHE A 18 -4.92 10.98 -1.59
N HIS A 19 -5.15 12.12 -0.97
CA HIS A 19 -4.08 12.93 -0.40
C HIS A 19 -3.61 12.29 0.90
N ALA A 20 -2.42 11.73 0.89
CA ALA A 20 -1.82 11.10 2.05
C ALA A 20 -1.14 12.14 2.95
N LYS A 21 -1.30 11.99 4.25
CA LYS A 21 -0.58 12.69 5.30
C LYS A 21 0.42 11.76 5.97
N LYS A 22 1.35 12.31 6.75
CA LYS A 22 2.25 11.51 7.58
C LYS A 22 1.41 10.57 8.47
N HIS A 23 1.78 9.31 8.52
CA HIS A 23 1.14 8.22 9.26
C HIS A 23 -0.22 7.75 8.76
N ASP A 24 -0.72 8.24 7.62
CA ASP A 24 -1.86 7.60 7.00
C ASP A 24 -1.54 6.14 6.64
N HIS A 25 -2.53 5.29 6.83
CA HIS A 25 -2.45 3.86 6.55
C HIS A 25 -3.38 3.48 5.40
N PHE A 26 -2.88 2.64 4.52
CA PHE A 26 -3.64 2.10 3.39
C PHE A 26 -3.49 0.57 3.38
N LEU A 27 -4.57 -0.13 3.63
CA LEU A 27 -4.60 -1.58 3.46
C LEU A 27 -4.79 -1.91 1.97
N ILE A 28 -3.96 -2.80 1.43
CA ILE A 28 -3.96 -3.12 0.00
C ILE A 28 -4.12 -4.64 -0.19
N PRO A 29 -5.32 -5.19 -0.09
CA PRO A 29 -5.53 -6.60 -0.36
C PRO A 29 -5.32 -6.92 -1.84
N ALA A 30 -4.87 -8.15 -2.14
CA ALA A 30 -4.57 -8.62 -3.49
C ALA A 30 -5.72 -8.32 -4.47
N GLY A 31 -5.39 -7.92 -5.69
CA GLY A 31 -6.37 -7.52 -6.72
C GLY A 31 -6.86 -6.08 -6.62
N THR A 32 -6.30 -5.26 -5.72
CA THR A 32 -6.59 -3.83 -5.64
C THR A 32 -5.59 -3.05 -6.49
N ILE A 33 -6.08 -2.28 -7.46
CA ILE A 33 -5.24 -1.39 -8.27
C ILE A 33 -4.76 -0.24 -7.39
N HIS A 34 -3.44 -0.09 -7.28
CA HIS A 34 -2.85 0.95 -6.45
C HIS A 34 -1.50 1.41 -6.97
N CYS A 35 -1.11 2.60 -6.58
CA CYS A 35 0.24 3.12 -6.71
C CYS A 35 0.47 4.27 -5.72
N SER A 36 1.72 4.53 -5.38
CA SER A 36 2.12 5.76 -4.70
C SER A 36 2.52 6.82 -5.72
N SER A 37 2.30 8.09 -5.39
CA SER A 37 2.67 9.22 -6.23
C SER A 37 3.97 9.88 -5.75
N LYS A 38 4.39 10.95 -6.42
CA LYS A 38 5.55 11.74 -6.03
C LYS A 38 5.38 12.34 -4.63
N ASN A 39 6.49 12.59 -3.96
CA ASN A 39 6.58 13.19 -2.61
C ASN A 39 5.95 12.32 -1.51
N CYS A 40 5.78 11.03 -1.75
CA CYS A 40 5.36 10.05 -0.74
C CYS A 40 6.52 9.13 -0.43
N MET A 41 6.89 9.04 0.85
CA MET A 41 7.72 7.95 1.37
C MET A 41 6.79 6.92 1.99
N VAL A 42 6.89 5.68 1.54
CA VAL A 42 5.99 4.58 1.93
C VAL A 42 6.79 3.50 2.63
N LEU A 43 6.34 3.08 3.80
CA LEU A 43 6.74 1.83 4.40
C LEU A 43 5.73 0.78 3.95
N GLU A 44 6.16 -0.17 3.13
CA GLU A 44 5.34 -1.30 2.70
C GLU A 44 5.67 -2.51 3.54
N ILE A 45 4.66 -3.08 4.20
CA ILE A 45 4.73 -4.36 4.90
C ILE A 45 3.85 -5.31 4.11
N SER A 46 4.48 -6.32 3.51
CA SER A 46 3.84 -7.17 2.52
C SER A 46 3.90 -8.64 2.92
N VAL A 47 2.78 -9.30 2.79
CA VAL A 47 2.64 -10.76 2.99
C VAL A 47 2.51 -11.41 1.63
N THR A 48 3.64 -11.63 0.98
CA THR A 48 3.65 -12.35 -0.30
C THR A 48 4.75 -13.40 -0.31
N PRO A 49 4.44 -14.69 -0.56
CA PRO A 49 5.46 -15.72 -0.73
C PRO A 49 6.30 -15.47 -2.00
N TYR A 50 5.76 -14.69 -2.94
CA TYR A 50 6.40 -14.26 -4.18
C TYR A 50 5.99 -12.82 -4.49
N ILE A 51 6.89 -12.04 -5.09
CA ILE A 51 6.55 -10.71 -5.60
C ILE A 51 5.72 -10.88 -6.87
N PHE A 52 4.41 -10.99 -6.70
CA PHE A 52 3.46 -10.97 -7.80
C PHE A 52 2.92 -9.56 -7.99
N THR A 53 3.54 -8.83 -8.90
CA THR A 53 3.07 -7.49 -9.27
C THR A 53 2.79 -7.44 -10.75
N PHE A 54 1.54 -7.26 -11.12
CA PHE A 54 1.15 -6.95 -12.48
C PHE A 54 1.26 -5.45 -12.73
N LYS A 55 2.15 -5.06 -13.63
CA LYS A 55 2.29 -3.66 -14.05
C LYS A 55 1.19 -3.32 -15.05
N LEU A 56 0.19 -2.56 -14.63
CA LEU A 56 -0.89 -2.10 -15.50
C LEU A 56 -0.52 -0.79 -16.20
N TRP A 57 0.29 0.02 -15.57
CA TRP A 57 0.82 1.27 -16.10
C TRP A 57 2.16 1.58 -15.45
N ASN A 58 3.06 2.21 -16.17
CA ASN A 58 4.39 2.51 -15.67
C ASN A 58 4.79 3.97 -15.90
N TRP A 59 3.86 4.89 -15.69
CA TRP A 59 4.09 6.34 -15.79
C TRP A 59 4.64 6.77 -17.17
N ASP A 60 4.29 6.05 -18.23
CA ASP A 60 4.80 6.25 -19.59
C ASP A 60 6.35 6.27 -19.68
N ARG A 61 7.02 5.64 -18.70
CA ARG A 61 8.49 5.59 -18.63
C ARG A 61 9.05 4.64 -19.69
N LEU A 62 10.14 5.09 -20.29
CA LEU A 62 10.91 4.28 -21.22
C LEU A 62 12.06 3.57 -20.48
N VAL A 63 12.51 2.45 -21.04
CA VAL A 63 13.76 1.79 -20.65
C VAL A 63 14.95 2.45 -21.39
N LEU A 64 16.18 2.03 -21.10
CA LEU A 64 17.39 2.66 -21.63
C LEU A 64 17.50 2.60 -23.14
N ASP A 65 16.88 1.63 -23.79
CA ASP A 65 16.78 1.47 -25.24
C ASP A 65 15.69 2.34 -25.88
N GLY A 66 14.99 3.16 -25.11
CA GLY A 66 13.91 4.03 -25.56
C GLY A 66 12.58 3.34 -25.82
N LEU A 67 12.45 2.06 -25.44
CA LEU A 67 11.18 1.33 -25.55
C LEU A 67 10.31 1.49 -24.30
N PRO A 68 8.98 1.42 -24.43
CA PRO A 68 8.09 1.36 -23.27
C PRO A 68 8.39 0.14 -22.40
N ARG A 69 8.30 0.31 -21.09
CA ARG A 69 8.43 -0.81 -20.17
C ARG A 69 7.28 -1.80 -20.35
N PRO A 70 7.54 -3.11 -20.20
CA PRO A 70 6.48 -4.12 -20.26
C PRO A 70 5.36 -3.84 -19.26
N ILE A 71 4.13 -4.06 -19.69
CA ILE A 71 2.93 -4.04 -18.86
C ILE A 71 2.18 -5.37 -19.01
N HIS A 72 1.43 -5.76 -18.00
CA HIS A 72 0.80 -7.08 -17.88
C HIS A 72 -0.72 -6.91 -17.83
N ILE A 73 -1.32 -6.39 -18.92
CA ILE A 73 -2.76 -6.05 -18.93
C ILE A 73 -3.62 -7.31 -18.85
N GLU A 74 -3.37 -8.30 -19.70
CA GLU A 74 -4.19 -9.50 -19.79
C GLU A 74 -4.21 -10.32 -18.49
N ASP A 75 -3.04 -10.47 -17.85
CA ASP A 75 -2.93 -11.21 -16.60
C ASP A 75 -3.41 -10.37 -15.41
N GLY A 76 -3.15 -9.07 -15.44
CA GLY A 76 -3.65 -8.14 -14.43
C GLY A 76 -5.18 -8.09 -14.40
N GLU A 77 -5.83 -8.01 -15.56
CA GLU A 77 -7.28 -7.96 -15.68
C GLU A 77 -7.98 -9.15 -15.00
N LYS A 78 -7.41 -10.35 -15.12
CA LYS A 78 -7.94 -11.57 -14.50
C LYS A 78 -7.90 -11.56 -12.97
N ASN A 79 -7.03 -10.71 -12.39
CA ASN A 79 -6.79 -10.65 -10.96
C ASN A 79 -7.43 -9.43 -10.28
N ILE A 80 -7.92 -8.46 -11.04
CA ILE A 80 -8.56 -7.26 -10.50
C ILE A 80 -9.89 -7.60 -9.84
N GLN A 81 -10.07 -7.09 -8.63
CA GLN A 81 -11.35 -7.14 -7.93
C GLN A 81 -12.19 -5.91 -8.29
N TRP A 82 -13.03 -6.03 -9.31
CA TRP A 82 -13.78 -4.93 -9.91
C TRP A 82 -14.84 -4.29 -9.01
N ASN A 83 -15.23 -4.97 -7.94
CA ASN A 83 -16.17 -4.46 -6.94
C ASN A 83 -15.54 -3.44 -5.97
N ARG A 84 -14.22 -3.26 -5.99
CA ARG A 84 -13.51 -2.31 -5.13
C ARG A 84 -13.58 -0.90 -5.68
N THR A 85 -14.79 -0.35 -5.66
CA THR A 85 -15.09 1.00 -6.11
C THR A 85 -14.63 2.06 -5.09
N THR A 86 -14.79 3.34 -5.42
CA THR A 86 -14.37 4.46 -4.55
C THR A 86 -14.94 4.40 -3.14
N SER A 87 -16.24 4.10 -3.00
CA SER A 87 -16.89 3.99 -1.69
C SER A 87 -16.30 2.82 -0.90
N TRP A 88 -16.21 1.66 -1.53
CA TRP A 88 -15.64 0.48 -0.89
C TRP A 88 -14.20 0.72 -0.38
N VAL A 89 -13.36 1.38 -1.18
CA VAL A 89 -11.98 1.73 -0.78
C VAL A 89 -11.95 2.65 0.44
N LYS A 90 -12.80 3.68 0.46
CA LYS A 90 -12.88 4.59 1.60
C LYS A 90 -13.34 3.89 2.88
N ASP A 91 -14.31 2.99 2.72
CA ASP A 91 -14.95 2.32 3.85
C ASP A 91 -14.13 1.14 4.39
N ASN A 92 -13.14 0.64 3.62
CA ASN A 92 -12.44 -0.59 3.99
C ASN A 92 -10.90 -0.48 4.00
N LEU A 93 -10.31 0.46 3.28
CA LEU A 93 -8.86 0.45 3.06
C LEU A 93 -8.12 1.67 3.64
N VAL A 94 -8.78 2.81 3.78
CA VAL A 94 -8.11 4.06 4.16
C VAL A 94 -8.24 4.32 5.65
N ASN A 95 -7.13 4.32 6.36
CA ASN A 95 -7.06 4.60 7.81
C ASN A 95 -7.98 3.72 8.68
N HIS A 96 -8.24 2.49 8.23
CA HIS A 96 -8.90 1.50 9.05
C HIS A 96 -7.89 0.88 10.01
N VAL A 97 -8.01 1.23 11.26
CA VAL A 97 -7.16 0.72 12.34
C VAL A 97 -8.04 0.32 13.52
N GLU A 98 -7.59 -0.66 14.28
CA GLU A 98 -8.23 -1.07 15.53
C GLU A 98 -7.35 -0.60 16.69
N VAL A 99 -7.93 0.15 17.63
CA VAL A 99 -7.24 0.58 18.84
C VAL A 99 -7.18 -0.59 19.81
N ILE A 100 -5.98 -1.05 20.13
CA ILE A 100 -5.71 -2.14 21.07
C ILE A 100 -5.50 -1.59 22.48
N HIS A 101 -4.74 -0.50 22.59
CA HIS A 101 -4.49 0.17 23.86
C HIS A 101 -4.45 1.68 23.64
N ASP A 102 -5.13 2.42 24.52
CA ASP A 102 -5.12 3.88 24.55
C ASP A 102 -4.95 4.33 26.00
N GLY A 103 -3.73 4.61 26.39
CA GLY A 103 -3.33 4.96 27.75
C GLY A 103 -2.39 6.15 27.83
N ASP A 104 -2.11 6.57 29.06
CA ASP A 104 -1.19 7.69 29.31
C ASP A 104 0.27 7.35 28.94
N ASP A 105 0.59 6.07 28.80
CA ASP A 105 1.92 5.54 28.50
C ASP A 105 2.16 5.39 27.00
N TYR A 106 1.20 4.82 26.26
CA TYR A 106 1.28 4.67 24.81
C TYR A 106 -0.09 4.45 24.17
N LEU A 107 -0.15 4.70 22.88
CA LEU A 107 -1.23 4.27 21.99
C LEU A 107 -0.75 3.10 21.16
N GLU A 108 -1.54 2.02 21.12
CA GLU A 108 -1.30 0.87 20.25
C GLU A 108 -2.48 0.66 19.31
N GLU A 109 -2.20 0.62 18.03
CA GLU A 109 -3.18 0.41 16.98
C GLU A 109 -2.77 -0.79 16.13
N ARG A 110 -3.70 -1.71 15.89
CA ARG A 110 -3.53 -2.77 14.91
C ARG A 110 -3.92 -2.25 13.54
N THR A 111 -3.01 -2.35 12.57
CA THR A 111 -3.18 -1.82 11.22
C THR A 111 -3.33 -2.90 10.16
N GLY A 112 -2.81 -4.09 10.36
CA GLY A 112 -2.94 -5.23 9.45
C GLY A 112 -4.22 -6.00 9.72
N LEU A 113 -5.34 -5.57 9.15
CA LEU A 113 -6.68 -6.12 9.44
C LEU A 113 -7.15 -7.18 8.43
N HIS A 114 -6.27 -7.74 7.60
CA HIS A 114 -6.66 -8.73 6.62
C HIS A 114 -6.64 -10.14 7.24
N GLU A 115 -7.79 -10.80 7.30
CA GLU A 115 -7.96 -12.11 7.96
C GLU A 115 -7.12 -13.24 7.36
N LEU A 116 -6.69 -13.10 6.10
CA LEU A 116 -5.90 -14.12 5.40
C LEU A 116 -4.39 -13.96 5.59
N GLU A 117 -3.95 -12.93 6.32
CA GLU A 117 -2.53 -12.67 6.54
C GLU A 117 -2.03 -13.46 7.75
N PHE A 118 -0.81 -13.99 7.64
CA PHE A 118 -0.14 -14.73 8.73
C PHE A 118 0.80 -13.86 9.57
N ILE A 119 0.84 -12.56 9.28
CA ILE A 119 1.55 -11.56 10.08
C ILE A 119 0.56 -10.56 10.64
N GLU A 120 0.90 -10.00 11.78
CA GLU A 120 0.17 -8.93 12.42
C GLU A 120 1.02 -7.67 12.44
N THR A 121 0.41 -6.52 12.15
CA THR A 121 1.10 -5.24 12.12
C THR A 121 0.49 -4.30 13.12
N HIS A 122 1.30 -3.80 14.03
CA HIS A 122 0.90 -2.83 15.05
C HIS A 122 1.68 -1.53 14.86
N ARG A 123 1.05 -0.43 15.22
CA ARG A 123 1.65 0.89 15.32
C ARG A 123 1.62 1.35 16.77
N PHE A 124 2.79 1.68 17.29
CA PHE A 124 2.94 2.22 18.63
C PHE A 124 3.31 3.69 18.57
N THR A 125 2.65 4.50 19.38
CA THR A 125 2.95 5.91 19.57
C THR A 125 3.15 6.16 21.06
N SER A 126 4.36 6.55 21.47
CA SER A 126 4.70 6.82 22.87
C SER A 126 5.73 7.93 22.96
N ASN A 127 5.71 8.66 24.05
CA ASN A 127 6.72 9.65 24.43
C ASN A 127 7.63 9.17 25.57
N GLN A 128 7.50 7.91 25.96
CA GLN A 128 8.24 7.28 27.06
C GLN A 128 8.69 5.86 26.69
N ILE A 129 9.44 5.22 27.58
CA ILE A 129 9.87 3.84 27.42
C ILE A 129 8.67 2.92 27.61
N THR A 130 8.44 2.03 26.64
CA THR A 130 7.42 1.00 26.67
C THR A 130 8.04 -0.39 26.60
N TYR A 131 7.37 -1.37 27.17
CA TYR A 131 7.82 -2.76 27.19
C TYR A 131 6.88 -3.60 26.34
N HIS A 132 7.47 -4.40 25.44
CA HIS A 132 6.74 -5.30 24.54
C HIS A 132 7.20 -6.72 24.76
N GLN A 133 6.25 -7.66 24.79
CA GLN A 133 6.53 -9.09 24.91
C GLN A 133 6.51 -9.76 23.54
N THR A 134 7.32 -10.80 23.39
CA THR A 134 7.46 -11.54 22.14
C THR A 134 7.08 -13.01 22.33
N ASP A 135 5.99 -13.28 23.03
CA ASP A 135 5.63 -14.62 23.50
C ASP A 135 5.33 -15.63 22.38
N HIS A 136 5.01 -15.13 21.18
CA HIS A 136 4.53 -15.97 20.08
C HIS A 136 5.38 -15.89 18.81
N GLY A 137 6.63 -15.49 18.91
CA GLY A 137 7.52 -15.43 17.76
C GLY A 137 8.48 -14.23 17.79
N PHE A 138 9.04 -13.92 16.64
CA PHE A 138 9.91 -12.75 16.52
C PHE A 138 9.12 -11.54 16.05
N ASN A 139 9.52 -10.36 16.53
CA ASN A 139 9.00 -9.08 16.10
C ASN A 139 10.05 -8.31 15.32
N MET A 140 9.60 -7.59 14.29
CA MET A 140 10.41 -6.62 13.58
C MET A 140 9.94 -5.22 13.93
N LEU A 141 10.82 -4.40 14.48
CA LEU A 141 10.51 -3.02 14.86
C LEU A 141 11.10 -2.06 13.83
N ASN A 142 10.26 -1.14 13.36
CA ASN A 142 10.64 -0.07 12.45
C ASN A 142 10.31 1.28 13.07
N LEU A 143 11.31 2.12 13.27
CA LEU A 143 11.09 3.50 13.70
C LEU A 143 10.61 4.32 12.51
N VAL A 144 9.37 4.79 12.55
CA VAL A 144 8.74 5.53 11.44
C VAL A 144 8.64 7.04 11.69
N GLY A 145 8.95 7.48 12.88
CA GLY A 145 9.00 8.91 13.21
C GLY A 145 9.36 9.16 14.66
N THR A 146 9.86 10.35 14.91
CA THR A 146 10.05 10.93 16.25
C THR A 146 9.29 12.24 16.31
N TYR A 147 8.81 12.61 17.50
CA TYR A 147 8.18 13.90 17.79
C TYR A 147 9.18 14.83 18.44
#